data_b9db484fb67b13a3de5a60241d0213b4
#
_entry.id   b9db484fb67b13a3de5a60241d0213b4
#
_cell.length_a   1.000
_cell.length_b   1.000
_cell.length_c   1.000
_cell.angle_alpha   90.00
_cell.angle_beta   90.00
_cell.angle_gamma   90.00
#
_symmetry.space_group_name_H-M   'P 1'
#
loop_
_entity.id
_entity.type
_entity.pdbx_description
1 polymer ?
#
loop_
_entity_poly.entity_id
_entity_poly.type
_entity_poly.pdbx_seq_one_letter_code
_entity_poly.pdbx_strand_id
1 'polypeptide(L)'
;ASSGTEFVLRSQNLMNETIFTNIVEKTYEMITELSKESDIISTGQKIYAKTHAELLNTILHKNPPMRGYMKAGYRLDADHLIWMIRLDNCIRGNWTNEEINENTIVERYHGTEEVLSDYDTPCGERIAFQVIRGGDIAYYLFKGVYALDDESTSHERIWRKVSDQFDFKKYI
;
A
#
# COMPACT_ATOMS: atom_id res chain seq x y z
N ALA A 1 7.03 -3.95 62.08
CA ALA A 1 6.17 -3.00 61.33
C ALA A 1 6.57 -2.83 59.85
N SER A 2 7.01 -3.87 59.15
CA SER A 2 7.39 -3.78 57.72
C SER A 2 6.45 -4.52 56.75
N SER A 3 5.39 -5.16 57.26
CA SER A 3 4.52 -5.99 56.41
C SER A 3 3.43 -5.24 55.62
N GLY A 4 3.06 -4.05 56.06
CA GLY A 4 1.97 -3.32 55.42
C GLY A 4 2.38 -2.61 54.11
N THR A 5 3.61 -2.05 54.08
CA THR A 5 4.10 -1.31 52.92
C THR A 5 4.44 -2.23 51.74
N GLU A 6 4.95 -3.42 52.05
CA GLU A 6 5.27 -4.43 51.04
C GLU A 6 4.02 -5.03 50.38
N PHE A 7 2.93 -5.19 51.15
CA PHE A 7 1.66 -5.64 50.64
C PHE A 7 0.99 -4.63 49.72
N VAL A 8 1.05 -3.33 50.06
CA VAL A 8 0.51 -2.25 49.24
C VAL A 8 1.28 -2.11 47.92
N LEU A 9 2.61 -2.20 47.95
CA LEU A 9 3.44 -2.14 46.74
C LEU A 9 3.16 -3.35 45.80
N ARG A 10 3.00 -4.55 46.35
CA ARG A 10 2.64 -5.75 45.56
C ARG A 10 1.24 -5.66 44.95
N SER A 11 0.26 -5.14 45.68
CA SER A 11 -1.09 -4.95 45.17
C SER A 11 -1.17 -3.86 44.09
N GLN A 12 -0.39 -2.78 44.19
CA GLN A 12 -0.27 -1.78 43.14
C GLN A 12 0.43 -2.31 41.88
N ASN A 13 1.48 -3.09 42.01
CA ASN A 13 2.16 -3.72 40.88
C ASN A 13 1.25 -4.72 40.15
N LEU A 14 0.50 -5.57 40.88
CA LEU A 14 -0.48 -6.47 40.30
C LEU A 14 -1.61 -5.72 39.57
N MET A 15 -2.08 -4.60 40.13
CA MET A 15 -3.10 -3.78 39.51
C MET A 15 -2.58 -3.08 38.24
N ASN A 16 -1.32 -2.64 38.24
CA ASN A 16 -0.69 -2.05 37.09
C ASN A 16 -0.45 -3.08 35.96
N GLU A 17 -0.04 -4.31 36.30
CA GLU A 17 0.09 -5.42 35.35
C GLU A 17 -1.26 -5.78 34.73
N THR A 18 -2.32 -5.87 35.52
CA THR A 18 -3.68 -6.16 35.03
C THR A 18 -4.19 -5.07 34.12
N ILE A 19 -3.97 -3.78 34.45
CA ILE A 19 -4.34 -2.64 33.60
C ILE A 19 -3.55 -2.68 32.31
N PHE A 20 -2.24 -2.90 32.37
CA PHE A 20 -1.39 -2.99 31.19
C PHE A 20 -1.81 -4.15 30.28
N THR A 21 -2.06 -5.33 30.82
CA THR A 21 -2.54 -6.51 30.06
C THR A 21 -3.87 -6.20 29.39
N ASN A 22 -4.83 -5.62 30.10
CA ASN A 22 -6.13 -5.23 29.54
C ASN A 22 -6.01 -4.19 28.41
N ILE A 23 -5.09 -3.23 28.53
CA ILE A 23 -4.83 -2.24 27.47
C ILE A 23 -4.24 -2.92 26.24
N VAL A 24 -3.26 -3.81 26.43
CA VAL A 24 -2.63 -4.55 25.32
C VAL A 24 -3.64 -5.45 24.63
N GLU A 25 -4.46 -6.20 25.38
CA GLU A 25 -5.50 -7.07 24.81
C GLU A 25 -6.54 -6.27 24.03
N LYS A 26 -7.08 -5.21 24.60
CA LYS A 26 -8.04 -4.32 23.90
C LYS A 26 -7.44 -3.66 22.67
N THR A 27 -6.17 -3.24 22.75
CA THR A 27 -5.48 -2.66 21.60
C THR A 27 -5.29 -3.71 20.51
N TYR A 28 -4.95 -4.93 20.88
CA TYR A 28 -4.81 -6.05 19.94
C TYR A 28 -6.16 -6.44 19.31
N GLU A 29 -7.23 -6.48 20.10
CA GLU A 29 -8.60 -6.71 19.62
C GLU A 29 -9.03 -5.61 18.63
N MET A 30 -8.82 -4.32 18.97
CA MET A 30 -9.10 -3.20 18.07
C MET A 30 -8.28 -3.26 16.79
N ILE A 31 -6.99 -3.58 16.87
CA ILE A 31 -6.12 -3.75 15.70
C ILE A 31 -6.63 -4.94 14.85
N THR A 32 -7.05 -6.02 15.49
CA THR A 32 -7.56 -7.20 14.80
C THR A 32 -8.93 -6.95 14.17
N GLU A 33 -9.81 -6.20 14.82
CA GLU A 33 -11.08 -5.76 14.24
C GLU A 33 -10.87 -4.77 13.09
N LEU A 34 -10.00 -3.78 13.25
CA LEU A 34 -9.61 -2.87 12.16
C LEU A 34 -8.94 -3.59 10.99
N SER A 35 -8.23 -4.70 11.24
CA SER A 35 -7.64 -5.53 10.18
C SER A 35 -8.64 -6.48 9.53
N LYS A 36 -9.78 -6.76 10.16
CA LYS A 36 -10.90 -7.49 9.58
C LYS A 36 -11.88 -6.61 8.82
N GLU A 37 -11.82 -5.28 9.05
CA GLU A 37 -12.69 -4.33 8.40
C GLU A 37 -12.16 -3.92 7.04
N SER A 38 -12.82 -4.44 6.09
CA SER A 38 -12.95 -4.11 4.69
C SER A 38 -11.70 -4.39 3.82
N ASP A 39 -11.89 -5.31 2.91
CA ASP A 39 -11.09 -5.50 1.71
C ASP A 39 -11.09 -4.23 0.82
N ILE A 40 -11.73 -3.14 1.29
CA ILE A 40 -11.78 -1.82 0.67
C ILE A 40 -10.64 -0.98 1.22
N ILE A 41 -9.82 -0.45 0.32
CA ILE A 41 -8.80 0.55 0.64
C ILE A 41 -9.21 1.92 0.13
N SER A 42 -8.91 2.97 0.90
CA SER A 42 -9.22 4.37 0.56
C SER A 42 -7.95 5.20 0.40
N THR A 43 -8.00 6.23 -0.46
CA THR A 43 -6.89 7.17 -0.68
C THR A 43 -6.36 7.73 0.65
N GLY A 44 -5.04 7.74 0.77
CA GLY A 44 -4.33 8.18 1.97
C GLY A 44 -4.05 7.06 2.99
N GLN A 45 -4.64 5.87 2.85
CA GLN A 45 -4.31 4.73 3.71
C GLN A 45 -2.88 4.24 3.45
N LYS A 46 -2.19 3.89 4.54
CA LYS A 46 -0.81 3.38 4.54
C LYS A 46 -0.82 1.89 4.83
N ILE A 47 -0.04 1.15 4.05
CA ILE A 47 0.24 -0.27 4.31
C ILE A 47 1.74 -0.41 4.55
N TYR A 48 2.11 -0.86 5.75
CA TYR A 48 3.49 -1.07 6.12
C TYR A 48 3.98 -2.39 5.54
N ALA A 49 4.89 -2.30 4.58
CA ALA A 49 5.50 -3.44 3.92
C ALA A 49 6.88 -3.04 3.38
N LYS A 50 7.87 -3.92 3.49
CA LYS A 50 9.24 -3.67 3.03
C LYS A 50 9.41 -3.96 1.54
N THR A 51 8.58 -4.85 1.00
CA THR A 51 8.69 -5.32 -0.40
C THR A 51 7.34 -5.29 -1.10
N HIS A 52 7.34 -5.31 -2.44
CA HIS A 52 6.12 -5.43 -3.23
C HIS A 52 5.37 -6.75 -2.93
N ALA A 53 6.12 -7.83 -2.71
CA ALA A 53 5.53 -9.12 -2.35
C ALA A 53 4.79 -9.06 -1.00
N GLU A 54 5.36 -8.38 0.01
CA GLU A 54 4.69 -8.19 1.31
C GLU A 54 3.41 -7.34 1.16
N LEU A 55 3.44 -6.25 0.38
CA LEU A 55 2.23 -5.47 0.08
C LEU A 55 1.15 -6.37 -0.52
N LEU A 56 1.49 -7.13 -1.59
CA LEU A 56 0.54 -7.99 -2.28
C LEU A 56 0.01 -9.11 -1.38
N ASN A 57 0.86 -9.70 -0.53
CA ASN A 57 0.42 -10.70 0.45
C ASN A 57 -0.58 -10.12 1.45
N THR A 58 -0.37 -8.87 1.87
CA THR A 58 -1.25 -8.19 2.81
C THR A 58 -2.61 -7.90 2.18
N ILE A 59 -2.65 -7.24 1.02
CA ILE A 59 -3.90 -6.79 0.40
C ILE A 59 -4.69 -7.92 -0.29
N LEU A 60 -4.02 -9.01 -0.68
CA LEU A 60 -4.63 -10.16 -1.36
C LEU A 60 -4.69 -11.40 -0.46
N HIS A 61 -4.41 -11.28 0.81
CA HIS A 61 -4.44 -12.37 1.81
C HIS A 61 -3.79 -13.67 1.32
N LYS A 62 -2.65 -13.58 0.62
CA LYS A 62 -2.04 -14.74 -0.04
C LYS A 62 -1.55 -15.81 0.93
N ASN A 63 -2.06 -17.03 0.75
CA ASN A 63 -1.61 -18.21 1.49
C ASN A 63 -1.48 -19.40 0.53
N PRO A 64 -0.26 -19.92 0.25
CA PRO A 64 1.04 -19.47 0.78
C PRO A 64 1.45 -18.06 0.29
N PRO A 65 2.27 -17.34 1.07
CA PRO A 65 2.67 -15.99 0.70
C PRO A 65 3.57 -15.98 -0.54
N MET A 66 3.39 -14.97 -1.40
CA MET A 66 4.29 -14.71 -2.52
C MET A 66 5.68 -14.34 -2.02
N ARG A 67 6.71 -14.78 -2.74
CA ARG A 67 8.12 -14.56 -2.41
C ARG A 67 8.89 -14.08 -3.64
N GLY A 68 10.04 -13.45 -3.40
CA GLY A 68 10.96 -13.03 -4.44
C GLY A 68 10.76 -11.60 -4.91
N TYR A 69 11.47 -11.26 -5.98
CA TYR A 69 11.43 -9.93 -6.58
C TYR A 69 10.16 -9.75 -7.41
N MET A 70 9.46 -8.67 -7.15
CA MET A 70 8.27 -8.27 -7.91
C MET A 70 8.55 -6.97 -8.65
N LYS A 71 8.13 -6.89 -9.92
CA LYS A 71 8.12 -5.65 -10.69
C LYS A 71 7.11 -4.64 -10.11
N ALA A 72 7.16 -3.40 -10.57
CA ALA A 72 6.27 -2.33 -10.12
C ALA A 72 4.78 -2.53 -10.47
N GLY A 73 4.46 -3.53 -11.30
CA GLY A 73 3.08 -3.86 -11.70
C GLY A 73 2.73 -5.31 -11.37
N TYR A 74 1.52 -5.52 -10.84
CA TYR A 74 0.93 -6.84 -10.63
C TYR A 74 -0.50 -6.86 -11.18
N ARG A 75 -0.73 -7.66 -12.21
CA ARG A 75 -2.04 -7.76 -12.87
C ARG A 75 -3.01 -8.59 -12.01
N LEU A 76 -4.15 -8.01 -11.67
CA LEU A 76 -5.23 -8.71 -10.98
C LEU A 76 -6.14 -9.45 -11.95
N ASP A 77 -6.56 -8.77 -13.02
CA ASP A 77 -7.42 -9.30 -14.09
C ASP A 77 -7.15 -8.55 -15.42
N ALA A 78 -8.04 -8.69 -16.40
CA ALA A 78 -7.90 -8.00 -17.68
C ALA A 78 -7.93 -6.47 -17.56
N ASP A 79 -8.71 -5.96 -16.59
CA ASP A 79 -9.03 -4.53 -16.47
C ASP A 79 -8.23 -3.83 -15.38
N HIS A 80 -7.65 -4.58 -14.42
CA HIS A 80 -7.05 -4.01 -13.22
C HIS A 80 -5.60 -4.46 -13.03
N LEU A 81 -4.73 -3.48 -12.77
CA LEU A 81 -3.32 -3.69 -12.43
C LEU A 81 -2.97 -2.93 -11.16
N ILE A 82 -2.43 -3.62 -10.15
CA ILE A 82 -1.79 -2.96 -9.00
C ILE A 82 -0.49 -2.34 -9.46
N TRP A 83 -0.34 -1.04 -9.24
CA TRP A 83 0.80 -0.25 -9.69
C TRP A 83 1.57 0.32 -8.50
N MET A 84 2.78 -0.18 -8.26
CA MET A 84 3.64 0.19 -7.15
C MET A 84 4.71 1.15 -7.64
N ILE A 85 4.50 2.45 -7.48
CA ILE A 85 5.28 3.52 -8.11
C ILE A 85 6.00 4.42 -7.13
N ARG A 86 7.05 5.07 -7.61
CA ARG A 86 7.69 6.21 -6.97
C ARG A 86 7.35 7.47 -7.75
N LEU A 87 6.88 8.49 -7.03
CA LEU A 87 6.45 9.78 -7.60
C LEU A 87 7.51 10.86 -7.30
N ASP A 88 8.77 10.52 -7.48
CA ASP A 88 9.92 11.38 -7.19
C ASP A 88 10.58 11.97 -8.45
N ASN A 89 9.94 11.79 -9.61
CA ASN A 89 10.39 12.24 -10.92
C ASN A 89 11.84 11.79 -11.29
N CYS A 90 12.31 10.70 -10.67
CA CYS A 90 13.62 10.12 -10.99
C CYS A 90 13.50 9.09 -12.11
N ILE A 91 14.44 9.11 -13.07
CA ILE A 91 14.47 8.15 -14.17
C ILE A 91 14.77 6.74 -13.64
N ARG A 92 13.90 5.79 -13.98
CA ARG A 92 14.06 4.37 -13.70
C ARG A 92 13.68 3.54 -14.92
N GLY A 93 14.66 2.87 -15.51
CA GLY A 93 14.43 2.09 -16.72
C GLY A 93 13.83 2.89 -17.88
N ASN A 94 14.32 4.11 -18.09
CA ASN A 94 13.84 5.10 -19.06
C ASN A 94 12.47 5.74 -18.74
N TRP A 95 11.88 5.50 -17.57
CA TRP A 95 10.62 6.08 -17.16
C TRP A 95 10.78 7.05 -15.99
N THR A 96 10.00 8.11 -16.00
CA THR A 96 9.72 8.94 -14.82
C THR A 96 8.24 8.91 -14.50
N ASN A 97 7.92 9.01 -13.20
CA ASN A 97 6.54 9.17 -12.73
C ASN A 97 6.46 10.43 -11.88
N GLU A 98 5.51 11.27 -12.19
CA GLU A 98 5.29 12.55 -11.53
C GLU A 98 3.83 12.71 -11.16
N GLU A 99 3.55 13.09 -9.91
CA GLU A 99 2.23 13.52 -9.49
C GLU A 99 2.08 15.01 -9.78
N ILE A 100 1.28 15.35 -10.77
CA ILE A 100 1.00 16.73 -11.15
C ILE A 100 0.06 17.38 -10.13
N ASN A 101 -0.93 16.62 -9.68
CA ASN A 101 -1.86 16.97 -8.61
C ASN A 101 -2.50 15.68 -8.06
N GLU A 102 -3.35 15.80 -7.04
CA GLU A 102 -4.00 14.66 -6.38
C GLU A 102 -4.79 13.72 -7.33
N ASN A 103 -5.21 14.22 -8.50
CA ASN A 103 -6.02 13.50 -9.47
C ASN A 103 -5.26 13.11 -10.74
N THR A 104 -3.99 13.47 -10.87
CA THR A 104 -3.23 13.28 -12.11
C THR A 104 -1.81 12.81 -11.86
N ILE A 105 -1.48 11.66 -12.42
CA ILE A 105 -0.11 11.13 -12.49
C ILE A 105 0.33 11.11 -13.95
N VAL A 106 1.54 11.53 -14.23
CA VAL A 106 2.13 11.49 -15.57
C VAL A 106 3.34 10.58 -15.56
N GLU A 107 3.33 9.63 -16.48
CA GLU A 107 4.44 8.71 -16.78
C GLU A 107 5.12 9.17 -18.07
N ARG A 108 6.43 9.45 -18.05
CA ARG A 108 7.19 9.86 -19.25
C ARG A 108 8.28 8.88 -19.57
N TYR A 109 8.34 8.49 -20.84
CA TYR A 109 9.40 7.66 -21.39
C TYR A 109 10.50 8.52 -22.01
N HIS A 110 11.74 8.29 -21.61
CA HIS A 110 12.92 9.02 -22.05
C HIS A 110 13.81 8.25 -23.04
N GLY A 111 13.38 7.06 -23.46
CA GLY A 111 14.07 6.29 -24.48
C GLY A 111 13.73 6.73 -25.91
N THR A 112 14.48 6.22 -26.87
CA THR A 112 14.30 6.52 -28.31
C THR A 112 13.53 5.44 -29.06
N GLU A 113 13.24 4.30 -28.42
CA GLU A 113 12.57 3.18 -29.02
C GLU A 113 11.05 3.28 -28.88
N GLU A 114 10.30 2.70 -29.82
CA GLU A 114 8.86 2.54 -29.63
C GLU A 114 8.60 1.65 -28.41
N VAL A 115 7.78 2.16 -27.49
CA VAL A 115 7.44 1.43 -26.27
C VAL A 115 6.31 0.47 -26.58
N LEU A 116 6.66 -0.71 -27.04
CA LEU A 116 5.77 -1.85 -27.05
C LEU A 116 6.03 -2.65 -25.76
N SER A 117 5.50 -2.23 -24.63
CA SER A 117 5.58 -3.05 -23.43
C SER A 117 4.32 -3.92 -23.34
N ASP A 118 4.51 -5.18 -22.91
CA ASP A 118 3.41 -6.12 -22.60
C ASP A 118 2.48 -5.60 -21.47
N TYR A 119 2.90 -4.53 -20.80
CA TYR A 119 2.10 -3.79 -19.83
C TYR A 119 1.13 -2.80 -20.50
N ASP A 120 1.28 -2.56 -21.80
CA ASP A 120 0.54 -1.59 -22.59
C ASP A 120 -0.68 -2.15 -23.30
N THR A 121 -0.89 -3.46 -23.24
CA THR A 121 -2.22 -3.98 -23.47
C THR A 121 -3.14 -3.31 -22.47
N PRO A 122 -4.21 -2.65 -22.90
CA PRO A 122 -4.98 -1.77 -22.06
C PRO A 122 -5.51 -2.51 -20.84
N CYS A 123 -4.77 -2.38 -19.75
CA CYS A 123 -5.35 -2.58 -18.44
C CYS A 123 -6.13 -1.30 -18.22
N GLY A 124 -7.43 -1.38 -18.21
CA GLY A 124 -8.30 -0.21 -18.14
C GLY A 124 -8.00 0.67 -16.94
N GLU A 125 -7.63 0.07 -15.80
CA GLU A 125 -7.40 0.80 -14.55
C GLU A 125 -6.13 0.36 -13.82
N ARG A 126 -5.46 1.32 -13.20
CA ARG A 126 -4.31 1.12 -12.33
C ARG A 126 -4.64 1.48 -10.89
N ILE A 127 -4.49 0.54 -9.99
CA ILE A 127 -4.65 0.67 -8.54
C ILE A 127 -3.31 1.13 -7.99
N ALA A 128 -3.16 2.44 -7.75
CA ALA A 128 -1.87 3.07 -7.53
C ALA A 128 -1.46 3.08 -6.05
N PHE A 129 -0.27 2.54 -5.78
CA PHE A 129 0.41 2.60 -4.50
C PHE A 129 1.74 3.32 -4.64
N GLN A 130 1.89 4.46 -3.98
CA GLN A 130 3.15 5.16 -3.90
C GLN A 130 4.09 4.46 -2.93
N VAL A 131 5.27 4.12 -3.40
CA VAL A 131 6.33 3.53 -2.57
C VAL A 131 7.05 4.63 -1.80
N ILE A 132 6.92 4.62 -0.47
CA ILE A 132 7.62 5.55 0.43
C ILE A 132 8.70 4.77 1.18
N ARG A 133 9.93 5.24 1.08
CA ARG A 133 11.08 4.68 1.80
C ARG A 133 11.93 5.81 2.35
N GLY A 134 12.19 5.79 3.66
CA GLY A 134 13.06 6.77 4.33
C GLY A 134 13.56 6.20 5.64
N GLY A 135 14.88 6.02 5.78
CA GLY A 135 15.49 5.39 6.94
C GLY A 135 14.98 3.96 7.14
N ASP A 136 14.52 3.67 8.36
CA ASP A 136 13.99 2.34 8.72
C ASP A 136 12.50 2.16 8.37
N ILE A 137 11.85 3.20 7.83
CA ILE A 137 10.41 3.19 7.54
C ILE A 137 10.20 2.90 6.07
N ALA A 138 9.41 1.84 5.79
CA ALA A 138 8.92 1.52 4.46
C ALA A 138 7.41 1.29 4.53
N TYR A 139 6.66 1.99 3.68
CA TYR A 139 5.22 1.79 3.53
C TYR A 139 4.77 2.13 2.11
N TYR A 140 3.58 1.70 1.79
CA TYR A 140 2.88 2.02 0.56
C TYR A 140 1.68 2.90 0.89
N LEU A 141 1.58 4.02 0.21
CA LEU A 141 0.47 4.95 0.32
C LEU A 141 -0.50 4.72 -0.84
N PHE A 142 -1.72 4.34 -0.55
CA PHE A 142 -2.74 4.20 -1.60
C PHE A 142 -3.14 5.58 -2.13
N LYS A 143 -3.01 5.76 -3.45
CA LYS A 143 -3.26 7.03 -4.14
C LYS A 143 -4.64 7.09 -4.79
N GLY A 144 -5.28 5.95 -5.03
CA GLY A 144 -6.54 5.83 -5.74
C GLY A 144 -6.44 4.89 -6.94
N VAL A 145 -7.52 4.84 -7.70
CA VAL A 145 -7.62 4.12 -8.97
C VAL A 145 -7.54 5.13 -10.11
N TYR A 146 -6.72 4.84 -11.11
CA TYR A 146 -6.44 5.73 -12.23
C TYR A 146 -6.70 5.03 -13.55
N ALA A 147 -7.33 5.74 -14.50
CA ALA A 147 -7.50 5.31 -15.88
C ALA A 147 -6.60 6.12 -16.83
N LEU A 148 -6.23 5.52 -17.95
CA LEU A 148 -5.44 6.20 -18.98
C LEU A 148 -6.31 7.24 -19.68
N ASP A 149 -5.79 8.46 -19.78
CA ASP A 149 -6.43 9.57 -20.50
C ASP A 149 -6.21 9.40 -22.02
N ASP A 150 -7.23 9.75 -22.81
CA ASP A 150 -7.17 9.70 -24.27
C ASP A 150 -6.14 10.63 -24.90
N GLU A 151 -5.69 11.66 -24.17
CA GLU A 151 -4.61 12.56 -24.57
C GLU A 151 -3.21 11.94 -24.46
N SER A 152 -3.12 10.72 -23.90
CA SER A 152 -1.85 10.02 -23.70
C SER A 152 -1.22 9.62 -25.03
N THR A 153 0.12 9.63 -25.06
CA THR A 153 0.95 9.14 -26.17
C THR A 153 1.80 7.95 -25.72
N SER A 154 2.50 7.31 -26.64
CA SER A 154 3.45 6.23 -26.29
C SER A 154 4.58 6.68 -25.37
N HIS A 155 4.96 7.97 -25.39
CA HIS A 155 6.04 8.53 -24.61
C HIS A 155 5.57 9.35 -23.38
N GLU A 156 4.32 9.78 -23.35
CA GLU A 156 3.72 10.47 -22.22
C GLU A 156 2.33 9.91 -21.95
N ARG A 157 2.18 9.25 -20.80
CA ARG A 157 0.92 8.68 -20.36
C ARG A 157 0.35 9.51 -19.23
N ILE A 158 -0.86 9.96 -19.41
CA ILE A 158 -1.60 10.74 -18.44
C ILE A 158 -2.60 9.82 -17.77
N TRP A 159 -2.48 9.66 -16.46
CA TRP A 159 -3.35 8.85 -15.65
C TRP A 159 -4.26 9.75 -14.83
N ARG A 160 -5.58 9.63 -15.05
CA ARG A 160 -6.61 10.39 -14.32
C ARG A 160 -7.24 9.53 -13.25
N LYS A 161 -7.36 10.06 -12.03
CA LYS A 161 -8.03 9.38 -10.94
C LYS A 161 -9.52 9.21 -11.27
N VAL A 162 -10.01 7.98 -11.15
CA VAL A 162 -11.41 7.61 -11.37
C VAL A 162 -12.09 7.13 -10.10
N SER A 163 -11.31 6.73 -9.06
CA SER A 163 -11.85 6.36 -7.76
C SER A 163 -10.86 6.64 -6.64
N ASP A 164 -11.39 7.04 -5.48
CA ASP A 164 -10.65 7.17 -4.22
C ASP A 164 -10.63 5.87 -3.40
N GLN A 165 -11.30 4.83 -3.86
CA GLN A 165 -11.40 3.55 -3.17
C GLN A 165 -11.26 2.38 -4.14
N PHE A 166 -10.82 1.22 -3.63
CA PHE A 166 -10.81 -0.04 -4.35
C PHE A 166 -11.17 -1.20 -3.42
N ASP A 167 -12.04 -2.10 -3.90
CA ASP A 167 -12.47 -3.30 -3.17
C ASP A 167 -11.72 -4.53 -3.69
N PHE A 168 -10.87 -5.11 -2.83
CA PHE A 168 -10.10 -6.31 -3.15
C PHE A 168 -10.87 -7.62 -2.91
N LYS A 169 -12.09 -7.57 -2.37
CA LYS A 169 -12.85 -8.74 -1.94
C LYS A 169 -12.93 -9.86 -2.98
N LYS A 170 -13.08 -9.52 -4.26
CA LYS A 170 -13.17 -10.54 -5.31
C LYS A 170 -11.82 -11.22 -5.67
N TYR A 171 -10.69 -10.72 -5.12
CA TYR A 171 -9.34 -11.21 -5.42
C TYR A 171 -8.68 -11.97 -4.27
N ILE A 172 -9.38 -12.09 -3.14
CA ILE A 172 -8.94 -12.73 -1.90
C ILE A 172 -9.36 -14.21 -1.86
#